data_b83e2fcff7cc772f87470253c7274aa5
#
_entry.id   b83e2fcff7cc772f87470253c7274aa5
#
_cell.length_a   1.000
_cell.length_b   1.000
_cell.length_c   1.000
_cell.angle_alpha   90.00
_cell.angle_beta   90.00
_cell.angle_gamma   90.00
#
_symmetry.space_group_name_H-M   'P 1'
#
loop_
_entity.id
_entity.type
_entity.pdbx_description
1 polymer ?
#
loop_
_entity_poly.entity_id
_entity_poly.type
_entity_poly.pdbx_seq_one_letter_code
_entity_poly.pdbx_strand_id
1 'polypeptide(L)'
;MKKLFLALAMTMMVGSVATAFATELNNTTKSGTTDINYSLGDKYIITIPQAFDLREPNDPVSQTVSASEVYIANGTKLQVVVSGANCHDDAWFIRDITDTTNEFEYKVSSGDMLDENLLKDEDVVLEVKAGNTEGGSSTLKFDLKNTVVKAGTYKDTLTFTSSIVPQ
;
A
#
# COMPACT_ATOMS: atom_id res chain seq x y z
N MET A 1 46.20 39.02 -12.06
CA MET A 1 46.04 37.58 -11.75
C MET A 1 44.56 37.25 -11.80
N LYS A 2 44.12 36.61 -12.87
CA LYS A 2 42.70 36.20 -13.06
C LYS A 2 42.46 34.91 -12.28
N LYS A 3 41.64 34.91 -11.24
CA LYS A 3 41.23 33.71 -10.54
C LYS A 3 40.11 33.05 -11.35
N LEU A 4 40.42 31.91 -11.95
CA LEU A 4 39.47 31.04 -12.63
C LEU A 4 38.75 30.21 -11.56
N PHE A 5 37.47 30.48 -11.31
CA PHE A 5 36.62 29.62 -10.50
C PHE A 5 36.05 28.51 -11.37
N LEU A 6 36.47 27.30 -11.10
CA LEU A 6 35.96 26.08 -11.73
C LEU A 6 34.66 25.71 -11.00
N ALA A 7 33.53 25.91 -11.63
CA ALA A 7 32.24 25.41 -11.09
C ALA A 7 32.10 23.93 -11.44
N LEU A 8 32.14 23.08 -10.44
CA LEU A 8 31.88 21.65 -10.57
C LEU A 8 30.38 21.43 -10.59
N ALA A 9 29.80 21.20 -11.77
CA ALA A 9 28.41 20.80 -11.92
C ALA A 9 28.28 19.31 -11.61
N MET A 10 27.68 18.95 -10.45
CA MET A 10 27.20 17.59 -10.21
C MET A 10 25.89 17.39 -10.96
N THR A 11 25.94 16.61 -12.01
CA THR A 11 24.76 16.19 -12.77
C THR A 11 24.16 14.96 -12.09
N MET A 12 23.08 15.13 -11.32
CA MET A 12 22.18 14.02 -10.99
C MET A 12 21.12 13.95 -12.07
N MET A 13 21.19 12.90 -12.89
CA MET A 13 20.19 12.59 -13.90
C MET A 13 18.92 12.06 -13.26
N VAL A 14 17.86 12.88 -13.23
CA VAL A 14 16.47 12.43 -13.39
C VAL A 14 15.80 13.47 -14.28
N GLY A 15 15.61 13.10 -15.51
CA GLY A 15 14.78 13.61 -16.59
C GLY A 15 14.25 15.06 -16.56
N SER A 16 15.13 16.06 -16.68
CA SER A 16 14.91 17.32 -17.42
C SER A 16 16.23 18.08 -17.46
N VAL A 17 16.73 18.35 -18.67
CA VAL A 17 17.96 19.14 -18.86
C VAL A 17 17.61 20.61 -18.64
N ALA A 18 17.71 21.06 -17.38
CA ALA A 18 17.77 22.49 -17.12
C ALA A 18 19.23 22.93 -17.29
N THR A 19 19.49 23.72 -18.30
CA THR A 19 20.77 24.42 -18.46
C THR A 19 20.88 25.46 -17.34
N ALA A 20 21.73 25.19 -16.35
CA ALA A 20 22.01 26.16 -15.29
C ALA A 20 22.93 27.24 -15.85
N PHE A 21 22.43 28.45 -15.97
CA PHE A 21 23.26 29.62 -16.25
C PHE A 21 23.70 30.23 -14.92
N ALA A 22 25.00 30.36 -14.74
CA ALA A 22 25.55 31.13 -13.61
C ALA A 22 25.36 32.64 -13.86
N THR A 23 24.77 33.35 -12.90
CA THR A 23 24.63 34.81 -12.95
C THR A 23 25.86 35.44 -12.35
N GLU A 24 26.61 36.21 -13.14
CA GLU A 24 27.76 36.98 -12.62
C GLU A 24 27.22 38.29 -11.95
N LEU A 25 27.63 38.52 -10.72
CA LEU A 25 27.39 39.77 -9.98
C LEU A 25 28.53 40.73 -10.26
N ASN A 26 28.20 41.96 -10.62
CA ASN A 26 29.16 43.05 -10.89
C ASN A 26 28.61 44.39 -10.38
N ASN A 27 29.31 45.49 -10.69
CA ASN A 27 28.92 46.84 -10.24
C ASN A 27 27.56 47.30 -10.76
N THR A 28 27.04 46.69 -11.81
CA THR A 28 25.74 47.03 -12.41
C THR A 28 24.67 46.03 -11.97
N THR A 29 25.02 44.75 -11.88
CA THR A 29 24.15 43.66 -11.42
C THR A 29 24.54 43.28 -10.00
N LYS A 30 23.90 43.91 -9.00
CA LYS A 30 24.27 43.81 -7.58
C LYS A 30 23.61 42.66 -6.86
N SER A 31 22.62 42.01 -7.46
CA SER A 31 21.90 40.87 -6.89
C SER A 31 21.58 39.84 -7.97
N GLY A 32 21.55 38.62 -7.57
CA GLY A 32 21.13 37.48 -8.38
C GLY A 32 20.39 36.46 -7.53
N THR A 33 19.58 35.66 -8.15
CA THR A 33 18.82 34.55 -7.51
C THR A 33 19.31 33.23 -8.03
N THR A 34 19.32 32.24 -7.15
CA THR A 34 19.60 30.84 -7.49
C THR A 34 18.47 29.99 -6.92
N ASP A 35 17.87 29.15 -7.79
CA ASP A 35 16.88 28.19 -7.35
C ASP A 35 17.60 26.94 -6.80
N ILE A 36 17.18 26.52 -5.61
CA ILE A 36 17.62 25.27 -5.01
C ILE A 36 16.44 24.32 -5.04
N ASN A 37 16.54 23.25 -5.81
CA ASN A 37 15.46 22.31 -6.02
C ASN A 37 15.82 20.94 -5.41
N TYR A 38 14.85 20.35 -4.74
CA TYR A 38 14.89 18.98 -4.27
C TYR A 38 13.56 18.31 -4.63
N SER A 39 13.58 17.10 -5.18
CA SER A 39 12.39 16.32 -5.42
C SER A 39 12.53 14.92 -4.82
N LEU A 40 11.50 14.48 -4.13
CA LEU A 40 11.35 13.12 -3.62
C LEU A 40 10.14 12.51 -4.33
N GLY A 41 10.35 11.38 -5.01
CA GLY A 41 9.25 10.60 -5.60
C GLY A 41 8.45 9.88 -4.52
N ASP A 42 7.24 9.43 -4.89
CA ASP A 42 6.40 8.64 -3.99
C ASP A 42 7.13 7.33 -3.59
N LYS A 43 7.10 7.04 -2.30
CA LYS A 43 7.73 5.85 -1.70
C LYS A 43 6.86 5.33 -0.56
N TYR A 44 6.68 4.03 -0.49
CA TYR A 44 6.06 3.34 0.65
C TYR A 44 6.45 1.86 0.67
N ILE A 45 6.24 1.22 1.83
CA ILE A 45 6.42 -0.22 2.00
C ILE A 45 5.09 -0.78 2.52
N ILE A 46 4.56 -1.81 1.86
CA ILE A 46 3.40 -2.56 2.34
C ILE A 46 3.86 -3.93 2.82
N THR A 47 3.42 -4.30 4.01
CA THR A 47 3.58 -5.65 4.55
C THR A 47 2.22 -6.32 4.60
N ILE A 48 2.10 -7.46 3.92
CA ILE A 48 0.88 -8.27 3.86
C ILE A 48 1.05 -9.56 4.68
N PRO A 49 -0.05 -10.21 5.11
CA PRO A 49 0.00 -11.49 5.80
C PRO A 49 0.75 -12.56 5.01
N GLN A 50 1.45 -13.43 5.73
CA GLN A 50 1.91 -14.69 5.18
C GLN A 50 0.74 -15.69 5.07
N ALA A 51 0.95 -16.83 4.39
CA ALA A 51 -0.04 -17.90 4.36
C ALA A 51 -0.40 -18.38 5.78
N PHE A 52 -1.68 -18.60 6.03
CA PHE A 52 -2.21 -19.04 7.32
C PHE A 52 -3.37 -20.03 7.11
N ASP A 53 -3.66 -20.80 8.14
CA ASP A 53 -4.78 -21.74 8.14
C ASP A 53 -5.98 -21.13 8.87
N LEU A 54 -7.19 -21.29 8.31
CA LEU A 54 -8.43 -21.00 9.01
C LEU A 54 -8.66 -22.08 10.08
N ARG A 55 -9.39 -21.70 11.12
CA ARG A 55 -9.75 -22.57 12.23
C ARG A 55 -11.23 -22.92 12.21
N GLU A 56 -11.68 -23.68 13.19
CA GLU A 56 -13.11 -23.99 13.38
C GLU A 56 -13.94 -22.69 13.53
N PRO A 57 -15.23 -22.72 13.15
CA PRO A 57 -16.11 -21.57 13.33
C PRO A 57 -16.09 -21.01 14.75
N ASN A 58 -16.14 -19.67 14.85
CA ASN A 58 -16.01 -18.91 16.10
C ASN A 58 -14.60 -18.96 16.77
N ASP A 59 -13.58 -19.40 16.04
CA ASP A 59 -12.17 -19.26 16.41
C ASP A 59 -11.40 -18.48 15.34
N PRO A 60 -11.59 -17.15 15.26
CA PRO A 60 -11.05 -16.34 14.17
C PRO A 60 -9.53 -16.25 14.18
N VAL A 61 -8.96 -16.23 13.01
CA VAL A 61 -7.53 -15.97 12.81
C VAL A 61 -7.33 -14.50 12.51
N SER A 62 -6.48 -13.83 13.29
CA SER A 62 -6.12 -12.43 13.09
C SER A 62 -4.85 -12.30 12.27
N GLN A 63 -4.87 -11.40 11.28
CA GLN A 63 -3.75 -11.08 10.41
C GLN A 63 -3.62 -9.56 10.30
N THR A 64 -2.40 -9.08 10.04
CA THR A 64 -2.13 -7.64 9.96
C THR A 64 -1.66 -7.26 8.57
N VAL A 65 -2.25 -6.18 8.02
CA VAL A 65 -1.74 -5.45 6.87
C VAL A 65 -1.17 -4.14 7.38
N SER A 66 0.03 -3.76 6.95
CA SER A 66 0.64 -2.51 7.39
C SER A 66 1.34 -1.77 6.27
N ALA A 67 1.45 -0.46 6.43
CA ALA A 67 2.25 0.43 5.60
C ALA A 67 3.28 1.12 6.47
N SER A 68 4.47 1.36 5.93
CA SER A 68 5.55 2.10 6.56
C SER A 68 6.34 2.92 5.52
N GLU A 69 7.14 3.85 5.99
CA GLU A 69 7.94 4.74 5.14
C GLU A 69 7.09 5.44 4.06
N VAL A 70 5.92 5.97 4.43
CA VAL A 70 4.95 6.53 3.48
C VAL A 70 5.30 7.98 3.15
N TYR A 71 5.90 8.18 1.99
CA TYR A 71 6.22 9.49 1.40
C TYR A 71 5.43 9.62 0.11
N ILE A 72 4.30 10.31 0.15
CA ILE A 72 3.39 10.52 -0.98
C ILE A 72 3.02 11.99 -1.11
N ALA A 73 2.56 12.40 -2.30
CA ALA A 73 2.23 13.78 -2.59
C ALA A 73 1.13 14.32 -1.67
N ASN A 74 1.21 15.60 -1.31
CA ASN A 74 0.16 16.29 -0.53
C ASN A 74 -1.18 16.24 -1.28
N GLY A 75 -2.28 16.04 -0.53
CA GLY A 75 -3.62 15.91 -1.11
C GLY A 75 -3.91 14.50 -1.66
N THR A 76 -3.02 13.54 -1.39
CA THR A 76 -3.25 12.12 -1.72
C THR A 76 -3.27 11.24 -0.47
N LYS A 77 -3.71 10.01 -0.65
CA LYS A 77 -3.66 8.94 0.34
C LYS A 77 -3.24 7.63 -0.30
N LEU A 78 -2.51 6.83 0.45
CA LEU A 78 -2.24 5.44 0.12
C LEU A 78 -3.42 4.59 0.56
N GLN A 79 -3.95 3.77 -0.32
CA GLN A 79 -4.96 2.77 -0.02
C GLN A 79 -4.44 1.38 -0.34
N VAL A 80 -4.85 0.39 0.45
CA VAL A 80 -4.67 -1.03 0.17
C VAL A 80 -6.05 -1.66 0.11
N VAL A 81 -6.32 -2.35 -0.99
CA VAL A 81 -7.57 -3.07 -1.26
C VAL A 81 -7.27 -4.56 -1.18
N VAL A 82 -8.22 -5.37 -0.71
CA VAL A 82 -8.13 -6.83 -0.71
C VAL A 82 -9.16 -7.44 -1.65
N SER A 83 -8.74 -8.45 -2.42
CA SER A 83 -9.64 -9.28 -3.22
C SER A 83 -9.33 -10.77 -3.06
N GLY A 84 -10.33 -11.63 -3.20
CA GLY A 84 -10.22 -13.08 -3.10
C GLY A 84 -10.44 -13.77 -4.43
N ALA A 85 -9.65 -14.80 -4.73
CA ALA A 85 -9.76 -15.56 -5.96
C ALA A 85 -11.09 -16.36 -6.06
N ASN A 86 -11.69 -16.68 -4.91
CA ASN A 86 -12.95 -17.42 -4.82
C ASN A 86 -14.11 -16.58 -4.27
N CYS A 87 -14.03 -15.24 -4.39
CA CYS A 87 -15.14 -14.37 -4.04
C CYS A 87 -16.25 -14.43 -5.09
N HIS A 88 -17.51 -14.53 -4.62
CA HIS A 88 -18.70 -14.33 -5.44
C HIS A 88 -19.89 -13.95 -4.55
N ASP A 89 -20.89 -13.28 -5.10
CA ASP A 89 -22.08 -12.84 -4.39
C ASP A 89 -21.79 -12.03 -3.10
N ASP A 90 -20.74 -11.20 -3.13
CA ASP A 90 -20.24 -10.41 -1.98
C ASP A 90 -19.76 -11.28 -0.79
N ALA A 91 -19.45 -12.56 -0.99
CA ALA A 91 -18.98 -13.48 0.03
C ALA A 91 -17.64 -14.12 -0.34
N TRP A 92 -16.90 -14.55 0.68
CA TRP A 92 -15.58 -15.16 0.58
C TRP A 92 -15.67 -16.66 0.75
N PHE A 93 -14.96 -17.44 -0.10
CA PHE A 93 -15.01 -18.90 -0.05
C PHE A 93 -13.61 -19.52 -0.08
N ILE A 94 -13.39 -20.53 0.76
CA ILE A 94 -12.34 -21.51 0.52
C ILE A 94 -12.92 -22.62 -0.35
N ARG A 95 -12.16 -23.07 -1.36
CA ARG A 95 -12.60 -24.06 -2.34
C ARG A 95 -11.67 -25.28 -2.34
N ASP A 96 -12.26 -26.48 -2.46
CA ASP A 96 -11.49 -27.70 -2.56
C ASP A 96 -10.61 -27.67 -3.82
N ILE A 97 -9.32 -27.98 -3.65
CA ILE A 97 -8.34 -27.95 -4.76
C ILE A 97 -8.56 -29.03 -5.81
N THR A 98 -9.33 -30.07 -5.49
CA THR A 98 -9.61 -31.22 -6.37
C THR A 98 -11.05 -31.23 -6.89
N ASP A 99 -11.99 -30.64 -6.15
CA ASP A 99 -13.41 -30.53 -6.50
C ASP A 99 -13.90 -29.11 -6.29
N THR A 100 -13.76 -28.29 -7.31
CA THR A 100 -14.07 -26.84 -7.26
C THR A 100 -15.55 -26.53 -7.03
N THR A 101 -16.44 -27.52 -7.09
CA THR A 101 -17.86 -27.36 -6.73
C THR A 101 -18.09 -27.40 -5.20
N ASN A 102 -17.08 -27.82 -4.45
CA ASN A 102 -17.11 -27.95 -3.01
C ASN A 102 -16.42 -26.77 -2.36
N GLU A 103 -17.19 -25.88 -1.78
CA GLU A 103 -16.71 -24.64 -1.18
C GLU A 103 -17.37 -24.36 0.17
N PHE A 104 -16.67 -23.60 1.04
CA PHE A 104 -17.15 -23.18 2.34
C PHE A 104 -16.93 -21.68 2.53
N GLU A 105 -17.98 -21.01 2.94
CA GLU A 105 -17.95 -19.58 3.19
C GLU A 105 -17.14 -19.26 4.45
N TYR A 106 -16.36 -18.17 4.37
CA TYR A 106 -15.73 -17.54 5.51
C TYR A 106 -16.00 -16.04 5.51
N LYS A 107 -15.86 -15.43 6.67
CA LYS A 107 -16.02 -13.99 6.87
C LYS A 107 -14.65 -13.34 6.95
N VAL A 108 -14.55 -12.14 6.41
CA VAL A 108 -13.41 -11.24 6.61
C VAL A 108 -13.95 -9.96 7.24
N SER A 109 -13.35 -9.52 8.33
CA SER A 109 -13.72 -8.26 8.99
C SER A 109 -12.49 -7.43 9.32
N SER A 110 -12.65 -6.13 9.42
CA SER A 110 -11.62 -5.21 9.90
C SER A 110 -11.92 -4.76 11.33
N GLY A 111 -10.86 -4.71 12.18
CA GLY A 111 -10.99 -4.30 13.58
C GLY A 111 -11.26 -5.44 14.56
N ASP A 112 -11.77 -5.09 15.76
CA ASP A 112 -11.84 -6.03 16.86
C ASP A 112 -13.10 -6.90 16.90
N MET A 113 -14.16 -6.53 16.20
CA MET A 113 -15.45 -7.26 16.21
C MET A 113 -15.70 -7.98 14.90
N LEU A 114 -16.03 -9.28 14.97
CA LEU A 114 -16.21 -10.16 13.82
C LEU A 114 -17.44 -9.83 12.96
N ASP A 115 -18.52 -9.38 13.55
CA ASP A 115 -19.78 -9.13 12.84
C ASP A 115 -20.00 -7.64 12.52
N GLU A 116 -19.11 -6.79 12.97
CA GLU A 116 -19.07 -5.37 12.60
C GLU A 116 -17.94 -5.17 11.58
N ASN A 117 -18.16 -4.33 10.59
CA ASN A 117 -17.20 -4.04 9.52
C ASN A 117 -16.79 -5.27 8.68
N LEU A 118 -17.77 -6.08 8.29
CA LEU A 118 -17.54 -7.14 7.31
C LEU A 118 -17.06 -6.54 6.00
N LEU A 119 -15.98 -7.10 5.49
CA LEU A 119 -15.36 -6.71 4.23
C LEU A 119 -15.92 -7.54 3.09
N LYS A 120 -16.09 -6.88 1.97
CA LYS A 120 -16.41 -7.49 0.68
C LYS A 120 -15.17 -7.54 -0.20
N ASP A 121 -15.31 -8.21 -1.32
CA ASP A 121 -14.31 -8.17 -2.38
C ASP A 121 -14.04 -6.72 -2.82
N GLU A 122 -12.79 -6.39 -3.04
CA GLU A 122 -12.31 -5.05 -3.40
C GLU A 122 -12.50 -3.95 -2.33
N ASP A 123 -12.81 -4.29 -1.08
CA ASP A 123 -12.86 -3.30 0.00
C ASP A 123 -11.47 -2.79 0.41
N VAL A 124 -11.44 -1.53 0.85
CA VAL A 124 -10.24 -0.88 1.38
C VAL A 124 -9.96 -1.40 2.79
N VAL A 125 -8.82 -2.04 2.98
CA VAL A 125 -8.39 -2.60 4.27
C VAL A 125 -7.40 -1.71 5.04
N LEU A 126 -6.70 -0.81 4.34
CA LEU A 126 -5.78 0.14 4.97
C LEU A 126 -5.77 1.45 4.19
N GLU A 127 -5.77 2.56 4.93
CA GLU A 127 -5.65 3.90 4.38
C GLU A 127 -4.62 4.70 5.18
N VAL A 128 -3.66 5.35 4.48
CA VAL A 128 -2.68 6.24 5.10
C VAL A 128 -2.64 7.56 4.32
N LYS A 129 -2.88 8.66 5.02
CA LYS A 129 -2.88 10.00 4.42
C LYS A 129 -1.47 10.55 4.24
N ALA A 130 -1.29 11.40 3.22
CA ALA A 130 -0.05 12.16 3.04
C ALA A 130 0.32 12.91 4.33
N GLY A 131 1.63 12.96 4.62
CA GLY A 131 2.18 13.55 5.85
C GLY A 131 2.31 12.57 7.01
N ASN A 132 1.67 11.40 6.98
CA ASN A 132 1.91 10.34 7.94
C ASN A 132 3.01 9.40 7.42
N THR A 133 4.27 9.77 7.65
CA THR A 133 5.44 9.03 7.15
C THR A 133 5.70 7.72 7.90
N GLU A 134 5.19 7.58 9.11
CA GLU A 134 5.30 6.35 9.89
C GLU A 134 4.40 5.24 9.33
N GLY A 135 3.31 5.64 8.64
CA GLY A 135 2.35 4.72 8.05
C GLY A 135 1.21 4.35 8.99
N GLY A 136 0.77 3.10 8.91
CA GLY A 136 -0.35 2.59 9.70
C GLY A 136 -0.51 1.09 9.57
N SER A 137 -1.44 0.53 10.32
CA SER A 137 -1.77 -0.90 10.26
C SER A 137 -3.27 -1.13 10.44
N SER A 138 -3.75 -2.23 9.87
CA SER A 138 -5.11 -2.73 10.03
C SER A 138 -5.05 -4.22 10.38
N THR A 139 -5.85 -4.62 11.36
CA THR A 139 -6.03 -6.02 11.71
C THR A 139 -7.24 -6.56 10.99
N LEU A 140 -7.05 -7.64 10.25
CA LEU A 140 -8.10 -8.39 9.57
C LEU A 140 -8.36 -9.67 10.36
N LYS A 141 -9.63 -10.02 10.53
CA LYS A 141 -10.05 -11.28 11.15
C LYS A 141 -10.75 -12.15 10.11
N PHE A 142 -10.39 -13.42 10.12
CA PHE A 142 -10.89 -14.44 9.21
C PHE A 142 -11.55 -15.53 10.03
N ASP A 143 -12.82 -15.85 9.76
CA ASP A 143 -13.60 -16.82 10.50
C ASP A 143 -14.45 -17.69 9.57
N LEU A 144 -14.36 -19.02 9.71
CA LEU A 144 -15.26 -19.92 8.99
C LEU A 144 -16.71 -19.70 9.45
N LYS A 145 -17.63 -19.58 8.49
CA LYS A 145 -19.05 -19.41 8.80
C LYS A 145 -19.70 -20.70 9.30
N ASN A 146 -19.27 -21.83 8.77
CA ASN A 146 -19.79 -23.15 9.13
C ASN A 146 -18.66 -24.18 9.20
N THR A 147 -18.86 -25.25 9.97
CA THR A 147 -17.93 -26.36 10.03
C THR A 147 -17.78 -27.04 8.67
N VAL A 148 -16.54 -27.30 8.27
CA VAL A 148 -16.22 -28.08 7.07
C VAL A 148 -16.59 -29.55 7.32
N VAL A 149 -17.57 -30.05 6.58
CA VAL A 149 -18.14 -31.40 6.80
C VAL A 149 -17.58 -32.47 5.86
N LYS A 150 -16.74 -32.09 4.92
CA LYS A 150 -16.13 -33.00 3.94
C LYS A 150 -14.62 -32.93 4.04
N ALA A 151 -13.96 -34.07 4.17
CA ALA A 151 -12.51 -34.13 4.16
C ALA A 151 -11.96 -33.67 2.80
N GLY A 152 -10.94 -32.81 2.81
CA GLY A 152 -10.33 -32.24 1.61
C GLY A 152 -9.28 -31.20 1.97
N THR A 153 -8.64 -30.63 0.95
CA THR A 153 -7.76 -29.50 1.08
C THR A 153 -8.43 -28.28 0.44
N TYR A 154 -8.75 -27.29 1.26
CA TYR A 154 -9.47 -26.09 0.83
C TYR A 154 -8.53 -24.91 0.80
N LYS A 155 -8.68 -24.06 -0.20
CA LYS A 155 -7.81 -22.89 -0.39
C LYS A 155 -8.59 -21.70 -0.94
N ASP A 156 -8.22 -20.51 -0.51
CA ASP A 156 -8.42 -19.26 -1.23
C ASP A 156 -7.08 -18.56 -1.43
N THR A 157 -7.04 -17.58 -2.33
CA THR A 157 -5.86 -16.74 -2.54
C THR A 157 -6.30 -15.28 -2.47
N LEU A 158 -5.78 -14.59 -1.46
CA LEU A 158 -6.02 -13.16 -1.30
C LEU A 158 -4.97 -12.35 -2.05
N THR A 159 -5.43 -11.33 -2.77
CA THR A 159 -4.59 -10.34 -3.45
C THR A 159 -4.76 -9.00 -2.76
N PHE A 160 -3.63 -8.40 -2.36
CA PHE A 160 -3.60 -7.05 -1.80
C PHE A 160 -3.02 -6.09 -2.83
N THR A 161 -3.80 -5.09 -3.21
CA THR A 161 -3.41 -4.10 -4.22
C THR A 161 -3.28 -2.74 -3.56
N SER A 162 -2.11 -2.10 -3.71
CA SER A 162 -1.87 -0.76 -3.20
C SER A 162 -1.98 0.28 -4.30
N SER A 163 -2.55 1.44 -3.99
CA SER A 163 -2.66 2.58 -4.89
C SER A 163 -2.57 3.91 -4.15
N ILE A 164 -2.10 4.95 -4.84
CA ILE A 164 -2.15 6.32 -4.35
C ILE A 164 -3.31 7.01 -5.06
N VAL A 165 -4.25 7.52 -4.28
CA VAL A 165 -5.47 8.16 -4.78
C VAL A 165 -5.64 9.56 -4.18
N PRO A 166 -6.39 10.48 -4.81
CA PRO A 166 -6.73 11.76 -4.20
C PRO A 166 -7.46 11.59 -2.85
N GLN A 167 -7.24 12.54 -1.92
CA GLN A 167 -7.98 12.61 -0.65
C GLN A 167 -9.38 13.16 -0.85
#